data_2e8caca4dce77e01584b3cf8f704d7ed
#
_entry.id   2e8caca4dce77e01584b3cf8f704d7ed
#
_cell.length_a   1.000
_cell.length_b   1.000
_cell.length_c   1.000
_cell.angle_alpha   90.00
_cell.angle_beta   90.00
_cell.angle_gamma   90.00
#
_symmetry.space_group_name_H-M   'P 1'
#
loop_
_entity.id
_entity.type
_entity.pdbx_description
1 polymer ?
#
loop_
_entity_poly.entity_id
_entity_poly.type
_entity_poly.pdbx_seq_one_letter_code
_entity_poly.pdbx_strand_id
1 'polypeptide(L)'
;MRRREVVRFLGAALALPFIPSGAQTAIQLGEEIHRRLGDVPFRTLDPAQQKLVTTIAELIIPETDTPGATSVRVPEFIDLILTEWASAEERAAFLAGLTDIDTRAAALGSPRFVDLSAAKKIELLTALDGARADKAGAGLAFGRLKGLTIYGYFTSKLVDQDILKTQMFFNGYQGNVPFTPAV
;
A
#
# COMPACT_ATOMS: atom_id res chain seq x y z
N MET A 1 2.10 13.83 -16.79
CA MET A 1 2.97 13.33 -15.71
C MET A 1 3.78 12.15 -16.22
N ARG A 2 5.10 12.15 -16.09
CA ARG A 2 5.95 11.08 -16.64
C ARG A 2 5.99 9.91 -15.64
N ARG A 3 5.99 8.66 -16.13
CA ARG A 3 6.04 7.42 -15.32
C ARG A 3 7.10 7.44 -14.22
N ARG A 4 8.24 8.09 -14.46
CA ARG A 4 9.35 8.27 -13.48
C ARG A 4 8.98 9.11 -12.25
N GLU A 5 8.04 10.01 -12.36
CA GLU A 5 7.62 10.89 -11.24
C GLU A 5 6.75 10.10 -10.26
N VAL A 6 5.90 9.20 -10.75
CA VAL A 6 5.05 8.32 -9.93
C VAL A 6 5.89 7.37 -9.06
N VAL A 7 6.91 6.75 -9.66
CA VAL A 7 7.80 5.82 -8.95
C VAL A 7 8.66 6.55 -7.90
N ARG A 8 9.11 7.78 -8.19
CA ARG A 8 9.81 8.62 -7.21
C ARG A 8 8.90 9.05 -6.07
N PHE A 9 7.62 9.34 -6.34
CA PHE A 9 6.63 9.64 -5.31
C PHE A 9 6.34 8.43 -4.43
N LEU A 10 6.20 7.23 -5.00
CA LEU A 10 5.98 5.98 -4.25
C LEU A 10 7.20 5.63 -3.37
N GLY A 11 8.43 5.89 -3.86
CA GLY A 11 9.64 5.74 -3.06
C GLY A 11 9.76 6.79 -1.94
N ALA A 12 9.30 8.01 -2.19
CA ALA A 12 9.31 9.11 -1.22
C ALA A 12 8.19 8.99 -0.16
N ALA A 13 7.05 8.36 -0.47
CA ALA A 13 5.96 8.13 0.49
C ALA A 13 6.40 7.26 1.68
N LEU A 14 7.49 6.50 1.55
CA LEU A 14 8.10 5.74 2.66
C LEU A 14 8.97 6.62 3.58
N ALA A 15 9.26 7.87 3.20
CA ALA A 15 10.18 8.77 3.91
C ALA A 15 9.49 10.03 4.49
N LEU A 16 8.14 10.12 4.50
CA LEU A 16 7.45 11.35 4.86
C LEU A 16 7.43 11.63 6.35
N PRO A 17 8.11 12.71 6.74
CA PRO A 17 7.45 13.75 7.50
C PRO A 17 7.39 15.06 6.69
N PHE A 18 6.17 15.58 6.44
CA PHE A 18 5.87 16.92 5.92
C PHE A 18 6.25 17.28 4.47
N ILE A 19 5.31 17.06 3.53
CA ILE A 19 5.30 17.80 2.26
C ILE A 19 3.88 18.36 2.01
N PRO A 20 3.60 19.63 2.34
CA PRO A 20 2.25 20.20 2.15
C PRO A 20 1.80 20.31 0.69
N SER A 21 2.69 20.55 -0.27
CA SER A 21 2.34 20.69 -1.70
C SER A 21 2.40 19.39 -2.49
N GLY A 22 3.13 18.37 -2.03
CA GLY A 22 3.23 17.07 -2.67
C GLY A 22 2.12 16.10 -2.25
N ALA A 23 1.52 16.29 -1.06
CA ALA A 23 0.48 15.41 -0.54
C ALA A 23 -0.79 15.43 -1.39
N GLN A 24 -1.25 16.61 -1.82
CA GLN A 24 -2.43 16.75 -2.69
C GLN A 24 -2.24 16.02 -4.03
N THR A 25 -1.06 16.15 -4.63
CA THR A 25 -0.75 15.46 -5.90
C THR A 25 -0.71 13.94 -5.70
N ALA A 26 -0.18 13.46 -4.57
CA ALA A 26 -0.14 12.03 -4.26
C ALA A 26 -1.55 11.46 -4.03
N ILE A 27 -2.41 12.17 -3.31
CA ILE A 27 -3.81 11.75 -3.11
C ILE A 27 -4.55 11.70 -4.45
N GLN A 28 -4.50 12.75 -5.26
CA GLN A 28 -5.15 12.80 -6.58
C GLN A 28 -4.66 11.67 -7.50
N LEU A 29 -3.37 11.33 -7.44
CA LEU A 29 -2.83 10.22 -8.20
C LEU A 29 -3.40 8.88 -7.71
N GLY A 30 -3.46 8.66 -6.40
CA GLY A 30 -4.05 7.45 -5.82
C GLY A 30 -5.51 7.27 -6.20
N GLU A 31 -6.31 8.34 -6.13
CA GLU A 31 -7.71 8.34 -6.59
C GLU A 31 -7.84 8.02 -8.09
N GLU A 32 -6.96 8.57 -8.93
CA GLU A 32 -6.94 8.26 -10.35
C GLU A 32 -6.62 6.78 -10.60
N ILE A 33 -5.67 6.20 -9.85
CA ILE A 33 -5.35 4.78 -9.93
C ILE A 33 -6.56 3.94 -9.51
N HIS A 34 -7.23 4.29 -8.41
CA HIS A 34 -8.44 3.59 -7.97
C HIS A 34 -9.57 3.68 -9.01
N ARG A 35 -9.73 4.81 -9.68
CA ARG A 35 -10.73 4.97 -10.75
C ARG A 35 -10.47 4.05 -11.93
N ARG A 36 -9.20 3.70 -12.20
CA ARG A 36 -8.80 2.77 -13.26
C ARG A 36 -8.92 1.31 -12.89
N LEU A 37 -9.13 0.98 -11.61
CA LEU A 37 -9.26 -0.42 -11.19
C LEU A 37 -10.43 -1.12 -11.90
N GLY A 38 -11.59 -0.43 -12.05
CA GLY A 38 -12.77 -1.01 -12.73
C GLY A 38 -13.00 -2.47 -12.35
N ASP A 39 -13.43 -3.28 -13.30
CA ASP A 39 -13.53 -4.74 -13.17
C ASP A 39 -12.31 -5.45 -13.79
N VAL A 40 -11.16 -4.80 -13.81
CA VAL A 40 -9.95 -5.35 -14.43
C VAL A 40 -9.40 -6.49 -13.58
N PRO A 41 -9.21 -7.70 -14.15
CA PRO A 41 -8.57 -8.80 -13.44
C PRO A 41 -7.09 -8.50 -13.18
N PHE A 42 -6.51 -9.23 -12.24
CA PHE A 42 -5.06 -9.22 -12.02
C PHE A 42 -4.31 -9.55 -13.33
N ARG A 43 -3.24 -8.81 -13.62
CA ARG A 43 -2.46 -8.92 -14.86
C ARG A 43 -1.00 -9.31 -14.61
N THR A 44 -0.46 -8.92 -13.47
CA THR A 44 0.96 -9.15 -13.11
C THR A 44 1.12 -10.26 -12.09
N LEU A 45 0.27 -10.28 -11.07
CA LEU A 45 0.34 -11.26 -10.00
C LEU A 45 -0.35 -12.58 -10.41
N ASP A 46 0.34 -13.69 -10.31
CA ASP A 46 -0.27 -15.01 -10.42
C ASP A 46 -1.20 -15.33 -9.22
N PRO A 47 -2.03 -16.38 -9.27
CA PRO A 47 -2.98 -16.69 -8.19
C PRO A 47 -2.33 -16.94 -6.81
N ALA A 48 -1.10 -17.47 -6.75
CA ALA A 48 -0.39 -17.69 -5.50
C ALA A 48 0.12 -16.37 -4.93
N GLN A 49 0.69 -15.52 -5.79
CA GLN A 49 1.15 -14.18 -5.43
C GLN A 49 -0.02 -13.26 -5.02
N GLN A 50 -1.16 -13.35 -5.70
CA GLN A 50 -2.39 -12.64 -5.32
C GLN A 50 -2.79 -12.99 -3.88
N LYS A 51 -2.84 -14.30 -3.56
CA LYS A 51 -3.18 -14.77 -2.21
C LYS A 51 -2.18 -14.29 -1.18
N LEU A 52 -0.88 -14.31 -1.49
CA LEU A 52 0.18 -13.82 -0.62
C LEU A 52 0.02 -12.33 -0.35
N VAL A 53 -0.09 -11.51 -1.40
CA VAL A 53 -0.26 -10.05 -1.32
C VAL A 53 -1.53 -9.70 -0.53
N THR A 54 -2.66 -10.34 -0.83
CA THR A 54 -3.93 -10.14 -0.13
C THR A 54 -3.79 -10.46 1.36
N THR A 55 -3.16 -11.60 1.69
CA THR A 55 -2.96 -12.00 3.09
C THR A 55 -2.09 -11.00 3.84
N ILE A 56 -1.00 -10.52 3.24
CA ILE A 56 -0.11 -9.56 3.89
C ILE A 56 -0.79 -8.19 4.00
N ALA A 57 -1.48 -7.71 2.98
CA ALA A 57 -2.20 -6.45 3.01
C ALA A 57 -3.25 -6.43 4.13
N GLU A 58 -4.01 -7.52 4.30
CA GLU A 58 -5.01 -7.65 5.35
C GLU A 58 -4.38 -7.76 6.76
N LEU A 59 -3.16 -8.32 6.88
CA LEU A 59 -2.43 -8.32 8.15
C LEU A 59 -1.87 -6.94 8.50
N ILE A 60 -1.60 -6.08 7.51
CA ILE A 60 -1.13 -4.70 7.72
C ILE A 60 -2.30 -3.79 8.13
N ILE A 61 -3.45 -3.90 7.42
CA ILE A 61 -4.67 -3.13 7.70
C ILE A 61 -5.84 -4.12 7.73
N PRO A 62 -6.12 -4.70 8.90
CA PRO A 62 -7.19 -5.68 9.05
C PRO A 62 -8.57 -5.01 9.05
N GLU A 63 -9.58 -5.77 8.66
CA GLU A 63 -10.97 -5.38 8.85
C GLU A 63 -11.32 -5.41 10.35
N THR A 64 -11.90 -4.31 10.84
CA THR A 64 -12.33 -4.12 12.23
C THR A 64 -13.70 -3.45 12.23
N ASP A 65 -13.87 -2.35 12.95
CA ASP A 65 -14.95 -1.38 12.81
C ASP A 65 -14.80 -0.49 11.56
N THR A 66 -13.64 -0.57 10.92
CA THR A 66 -13.33 0.06 9.64
C THR A 66 -12.99 -1.01 8.59
N PRO A 67 -13.22 -0.75 7.28
CA PRO A 67 -12.88 -1.68 6.23
C PRO A 67 -11.41 -2.07 6.25
N GLY A 68 -11.09 -3.33 6.00
CA GLY A 68 -9.73 -3.80 5.79
C GLY A 68 -9.16 -3.44 4.41
N ALA A 69 -7.87 -3.74 4.20
CA ALA A 69 -7.20 -3.48 2.93
C ALA A 69 -7.87 -4.17 1.73
N THR A 70 -8.43 -5.36 1.94
CA THR A 70 -9.12 -6.13 0.89
C THR A 70 -10.44 -5.47 0.50
N SER A 71 -11.19 -4.95 1.47
CA SER A 71 -12.48 -4.30 1.24
C SER A 71 -12.37 -3.05 0.35
N VAL A 72 -11.23 -2.40 0.34
CA VAL A 72 -10.94 -1.23 -0.53
C VAL A 72 -10.05 -1.57 -1.73
N ARG A 73 -9.92 -2.86 -2.05
CA ARG A 73 -9.26 -3.38 -3.26
C ARG A 73 -7.77 -3.03 -3.36
N VAL A 74 -7.08 -2.99 -2.23
CA VAL A 74 -5.63 -2.75 -2.20
C VAL A 74 -4.82 -3.77 -3.00
N PRO A 75 -5.14 -5.09 -2.99
CA PRO A 75 -4.39 -6.05 -3.80
C PRO A 75 -4.43 -5.75 -5.30
N GLU A 76 -5.60 -5.38 -5.83
CA GLU A 76 -5.78 -4.99 -7.22
C GLU A 76 -5.06 -3.66 -7.54
N PHE A 77 -5.08 -2.72 -6.59
CA PHE A 77 -4.33 -1.47 -6.69
C PHE A 77 -2.83 -1.74 -6.84
N ILE A 78 -2.28 -2.66 -6.05
CA ILE A 78 -0.88 -3.07 -6.13
C ILE A 78 -0.57 -3.71 -7.49
N ASP A 79 -1.42 -4.63 -7.96
CA ASP A 79 -1.25 -5.26 -9.27
C ASP A 79 -1.25 -4.25 -10.41
N LEU A 80 -2.16 -3.29 -10.37
CA LEU A 80 -2.24 -2.23 -11.37
C LEU A 80 -0.96 -1.37 -11.39
N ILE A 81 -0.43 -1.01 -10.22
CA ILE A 81 0.84 -0.28 -10.13
C ILE A 81 2.00 -1.10 -10.72
N LEU A 82 2.09 -2.37 -10.38
CA LEU A 82 3.11 -3.25 -10.92
C LEU A 82 3.00 -3.38 -12.45
N THR A 83 1.78 -3.36 -12.97
CA THR A 83 1.51 -3.52 -14.40
C THR A 83 1.85 -2.26 -15.20
N GLU A 84 1.43 -1.10 -14.74
CA GLU A 84 1.43 0.13 -15.55
C GLU A 84 2.56 1.10 -15.21
N TRP A 85 3.06 1.10 -13.97
CA TRP A 85 4.03 2.10 -13.51
C TRP A 85 5.38 1.54 -13.11
N ALA A 86 5.47 0.28 -12.67
CA ALA A 86 6.76 -0.32 -12.33
C ALA A 86 7.58 -0.60 -13.58
N SER A 87 8.89 -0.34 -13.52
CA SER A 87 9.83 -0.81 -14.54
C SER A 87 9.90 -2.34 -14.56
N ALA A 88 10.43 -2.93 -15.63
CA ALA A 88 10.61 -4.37 -15.72
C ALA A 88 11.50 -4.90 -14.58
N GLU A 89 12.56 -4.17 -14.25
CA GLU A 89 13.47 -4.54 -13.17
C GLU A 89 12.80 -4.44 -11.80
N GLU A 90 12.05 -3.36 -11.54
CA GLU A 90 11.35 -3.17 -10.27
C GLU A 90 10.28 -4.23 -10.05
N ARG A 91 9.55 -4.58 -11.11
CA ARG A 91 8.55 -5.64 -11.10
C ARG A 91 9.20 -6.99 -10.83
N ALA A 92 10.27 -7.33 -11.56
CA ALA A 92 10.99 -8.57 -11.38
C ALA A 92 11.56 -8.70 -9.96
N ALA A 93 12.15 -7.62 -9.43
CA ALA A 93 12.68 -7.59 -8.07
C ALA A 93 11.58 -7.77 -7.01
N PHE A 94 10.40 -7.17 -7.21
CA PHE A 94 9.26 -7.34 -6.33
C PHE A 94 8.75 -8.79 -6.34
N LEU A 95 8.53 -9.38 -7.52
CA LEU A 95 8.04 -10.75 -7.66
C LEU A 95 9.03 -11.78 -7.10
N ALA A 96 10.33 -11.59 -7.34
CA ALA A 96 11.38 -12.41 -6.74
C ALA A 96 11.37 -12.30 -5.21
N GLY A 97 11.16 -11.11 -4.68
CA GLY A 97 11.03 -10.90 -3.23
C GLY A 97 9.79 -11.55 -2.62
N LEU A 98 8.66 -11.63 -3.33
CA LEU A 98 7.50 -12.43 -2.88
C LEU A 98 7.87 -13.93 -2.77
N THR A 99 8.61 -14.46 -3.73
CA THR A 99 9.11 -15.84 -3.68
C THR A 99 10.06 -16.05 -2.51
N ASP A 100 10.91 -15.06 -2.17
CA ASP A 100 11.81 -15.12 -1.01
C ASP A 100 11.01 -15.10 0.32
N ILE A 101 9.87 -14.41 0.40
CA ILE A 101 8.96 -14.48 1.56
C ILE A 101 8.50 -15.93 1.79
N ASP A 102 8.06 -16.64 0.74
CA ASP A 102 7.66 -18.04 0.86
C ASP A 102 8.85 -18.95 1.21
N THR A 103 10.04 -18.68 0.67
CA THR A 103 11.26 -19.39 1.04
C THR A 103 11.58 -19.26 2.54
N ARG A 104 11.41 -18.07 3.11
CA ARG A 104 11.58 -17.82 4.56
C ARG A 104 10.47 -18.48 5.38
N ALA A 105 9.25 -18.55 4.85
CA ALA A 105 8.16 -19.28 5.49
C ALA A 105 8.46 -20.79 5.59
N ALA A 106 9.14 -21.36 4.58
CA ALA A 106 9.57 -22.76 4.61
C ALA A 106 10.51 -23.05 5.78
N ALA A 107 11.41 -22.13 6.12
CA ALA A 107 12.27 -22.26 7.31
C ALA A 107 11.47 -22.24 8.64
N LEU A 108 10.25 -21.70 8.63
CA LEU A 108 9.33 -21.67 9.77
C LEU A 108 8.35 -22.86 9.78
N GLY A 109 8.52 -23.82 8.87
CA GLY A 109 7.77 -25.08 8.83
C GLY A 109 6.54 -25.10 7.94
N SER A 110 6.41 -24.16 7.00
CA SER A 110 5.37 -24.20 5.98
C SER A 110 5.89 -23.75 4.63
N PRO A 111 5.61 -24.47 3.52
CA PRO A 111 6.14 -24.13 2.20
C PRO A 111 5.65 -22.76 1.66
N ARG A 112 4.59 -22.22 2.24
CA ARG A 112 4.03 -20.92 1.86
C ARG A 112 3.71 -20.08 3.08
N PHE A 113 3.92 -18.78 2.97
CA PHE A 113 3.58 -17.81 4.01
C PHE A 113 2.09 -17.89 4.42
N VAL A 114 1.21 -18.04 3.45
CA VAL A 114 -0.24 -18.07 3.69
C VAL A 114 -0.71 -19.22 4.56
N ASP A 115 0.07 -20.30 4.63
CA ASP A 115 -0.23 -21.50 5.40
C ASP A 115 0.41 -21.51 6.80
N LEU A 116 1.23 -20.50 7.14
CA LEU A 116 1.77 -20.31 8.49
C LEU A 116 0.68 -19.99 9.50
N SER A 117 0.91 -20.33 10.77
CA SER A 117 0.06 -19.85 11.87
C SER A 117 0.10 -18.32 11.98
N ALA A 118 -0.93 -17.70 12.56
CA ALA A 118 -1.00 -16.25 12.73
C ALA A 118 0.24 -15.69 13.47
N ALA A 119 0.69 -16.36 14.53
CA ALA A 119 1.88 -15.95 15.28
C ALA A 119 3.14 -15.94 14.41
N LYS A 120 3.37 -16.99 13.61
CA LYS A 120 4.52 -17.10 12.72
C LYS A 120 4.46 -16.09 11.55
N LYS A 121 3.28 -15.79 11.06
CA LYS A 121 3.08 -14.72 10.06
C LYS A 121 3.55 -13.38 10.61
N ILE A 122 3.09 -13.03 11.82
CA ILE A 122 3.47 -11.76 12.48
C ILE A 122 4.97 -11.73 12.77
N GLU A 123 5.54 -12.82 13.29
CA GLU A 123 6.98 -12.93 13.54
C GLU A 123 7.79 -12.66 12.27
N LEU A 124 7.47 -13.34 11.16
CA LEU A 124 8.15 -13.15 9.89
C LEU A 124 8.00 -11.72 9.36
N LEU A 125 6.79 -11.16 9.37
CA LEU A 125 6.57 -9.79 8.90
C LEU A 125 7.28 -8.75 9.77
N THR A 126 7.38 -8.97 11.08
CA THR A 126 8.13 -8.10 11.99
C THR A 126 9.62 -8.12 11.67
N ALA A 127 10.18 -9.31 11.40
CA ALA A 127 11.58 -9.42 10.97
C ALA A 127 11.82 -8.73 9.62
N LEU A 128 10.89 -8.85 8.66
CA LEU A 128 10.98 -8.19 7.36
C LEU A 128 10.82 -6.67 7.47
N ASP A 129 10.03 -6.17 8.41
CA ASP A 129 9.91 -4.73 8.65
C ASP A 129 11.23 -4.11 9.14
N GLY A 130 12.00 -4.84 9.93
CA GLY A 130 13.37 -4.46 10.27
C GLY A 130 14.33 -4.43 9.07
N ALA A 131 14.09 -5.29 8.08
CA ALA A 131 14.90 -5.44 6.87
C ALA A 131 14.35 -4.66 5.64
N ARG A 132 13.35 -3.80 5.82
CA ARG A 132 12.68 -3.07 4.72
C ARG A 132 13.58 -2.13 3.92
N ALA A 133 14.72 -1.76 4.49
CA ALA A 133 15.73 -0.94 3.81
C ALA A 133 16.67 -1.76 2.92
N ASP A 134 16.52 -3.08 2.88
CA ASP A 134 17.27 -3.93 1.98
C ASP A 134 17.02 -3.55 0.53
N LYS A 135 18.05 -3.70 -0.29
CA LYS A 135 17.98 -3.35 -1.72
C LYS A 135 17.45 -4.50 -2.59
N ALA A 136 17.20 -5.67 -2.02
CA ALA A 136 16.73 -6.85 -2.73
C ALA A 136 16.02 -7.82 -1.77
N GLY A 137 15.38 -8.86 -2.33
CA GLY A 137 14.78 -9.97 -1.59
C GLY A 137 13.50 -9.61 -0.82
N ALA A 138 13.19 -10.43 0.17
CA ALA A 138 11.94 -10.33 0.94
C ALA A 138 11.78 -9.01 1.69
N GLY A 139 12.86 -8.44 2.24
CA GLY A 139 12.82 -7.15 2.95
C GLY A 139 12.40 -6.01 2.03
N LEU A 140 12.99 -5.92 0.83
CA LEU A 140 12.60 -4.94 -0.19
C LEU A 140 11.12 -5.13 -0.60
N ALA A 141 10.73 -6.37 -0.92
CA ALA A 141 9.36 -6.66 -1.36
C ALA A 141 8.34 -6.31 -0.28
N PHE A 142 8.59 -6.69 0.97
CA PHE A 142 7.71 -6.35 2.08
C PHE A 142 7.64 -4.84 2.33
N GLY A 143 8.75 -4.12 2.28
CA GLY A 143 8.77 -2.66 2.43
C GLY A 143 7.94 -1.96 1.36
N ARG A 144 8.06 -2.40 0.10
CA ARG A 144 7.24 -1.90 -1.02
C ARG A 144 5.76 -2.27 -0.86
N LEU A 145 5.48 -3.52 -0.51
CA LEU A 145 4.12 -3.99 -0.27
C LEU A 145 3.44 -3.18 0.84
N LYS A 146 4.12 -2.97 1.96
CA LYS A 146 3.62 -2.18 3.09
C LYS A 146 3.32 -0.74 2.66
N GLY A 147 4.24 -0.10 1.96
CA GLY A 147 4.06 1.26 1.45
C GLY A 147 2.88 1.37 0.48
N LEU A 148 2.76 0.44 -0.48
CA LEU A 148 1.65 0.40 -1.42
C LEU A 148 0.31 0.08 -0.75
N THR A 149 0.31 -0.77 0.28
CA THR A 149 -0.88 -1.07 1.08
C THR A 149 -1.39 0.18 1.77
N ILE A 150 -0.52 0.89 2.49
CA ILE A 150 -0.89 2.13 3.18
C ILE A 150 -1.36 3.18 2.16
N TYR A 151 -0.62 3.36 1.07
CA TYR A 151 -0.96 4.34 0.04
C TYR A 151 -2.30 4.03 -0.63
N GLY A 152 -2.51 2.79 -1.11
CA GLY A 152 -3.75 2.37 -1.74
C GLY A 152 -4.95 2.45 -0.78
N TYR A 153 -4.75 2.13 0.49
CA TYR A 153 -5.81 2.24 1.50
C TYR A 153 -6.27 3.68 1.70
N PHE A 154 -5.35 4.59 2.02
CA PHE A 154 -5.69 5.98 2.34
C PHE A 154 -6.10 6.83 1.13
N THR A 155 -5.82 6.39 -0.09
CA THR A 155 -6.28 7.06 -1.31
C THR A 155 -7.53 6.41 -1.91
N SER A 156 -8.08 5.38 -1.27
CA SER A 156 -9.37 4.82 -1.68
C SER A 156 -10.50 5.77 -1.34
N LYS A 157 -11.48 5.88 -2.24
CA LYS A 157 -12.62 6.77 -2.05
C LYS A 157 -13.37 6.50 -0.74
N LEU A 158 -13.54 5.22 -0.40
CA LEU A 158 -14.25 4.82 0.82
C LEU A 158 -13.54 5.33 2.07
N VAL A 159 -12.22 5.22 2.12
CA VAL A 159 -11.46 5.66 3.30
C VAL A 159 -11.36 7.17 3.35
N ASP A 160 -11.04 7.81 2.22
CA ASP A 160 -10.85 9.25 2.16
C ASP A 160 -12.15 10.03 2.46
N GLN A 161 -13.24 9.66 1.80
CA GLN A 161 -14.50 10.42 1.88
C GLN A 161 -15.41 9.98 3.03
N ASP A 162 -15.52 8.68 3.30
CA ASP A 162 -16.51 8.15 4.24
C ASP A 162 -15.94 7.97 5.66
N ILE A 163 -14.64 7.63 5.79
CA ILE A 163 -14.00 7.38 7.08
C ILE A 163 -13.26 8.62 7.56
N LEU A 164 -12.29 9.12 6.78
CA LEU A 164 -11.49 10.29 7.15
C LEU A 164 -12.26 11.59 6.97
N LYS A 165 -13.30 11.59 6.10
CA LYS A 165 -14.07 12.78 5.73
C LYS A 165 -13.17 13.93 5.33
N THR A 166 -12.10 13.61 4.57
CA THR A 166 -11.10 14.57 4.14
C THR A 166 -11.75 15.59 3.22
N GLN A 167 -11.92 16.80 3.70
CA GLN A 167 -12.37 17.92 2.88
C GLN A 167 -11.12 18.56 2.26
N MET A 168 -10.81 18.22 1.01
CA MET A 168 -9.69 18.82 0.27
C MET A 168 -9.88 20.31 -0.01
N PHE A 169 -11.10 20.78 0.08
CA PHE A 169 -11.43 22.19 -0.06
C PHE A 169 -12.11 22.66 1.20
N PHE A 170 -11.44 23.49 1.97
CA PHE A 170 -12.13 24.34 2.93
C PHE A 170 -13.18 25.13 2.13
N ASN A 171 -14.42 25.20 2.63
CA ASN A 171 -15.52 25.98 2.06
C ASN A 171 -15.17 27.49 2.04
N GLY A 172 -14.14 27.88 1.29
CA GLY A 172 -13.62 29.24 1.21
C GLY A 172 -12.92 29.72 2.50
N TYR A 173 -12.04 30.68 2.35
CA TYR A 173 -11.44 31.38 3.49
C TYR A 173 -12.54 32.22 4.19
N GLN A 174 -12.94 31.83 5.39
CA GLN A 174 -13.85 32.61 6.24
C GLN A 174 -13.00 33.45 7.20
N GLY A 175 -12.53 34.59 6.72
CA GLY A 175 -11.69 35.51 7.49
C GLY A 175 -12.42 36.22 8.67
N ASN A 176 -13.72 36.10 8.77
CA ASN A 176 -14.56 36.74 9.79
C ASN A 176 -15.22 35.75 10.76
N VAL A 177 -14.51 34.71 11.15
CA VAL A 177 -15.01 33.84 12.22
C VAL A 177 -14.85 34.55 13.55
N PRO A 178 -15.91 34.75 14.36
CA PRO A 178 -15.78 35.35 15.69
C PRO A 178 -14.80 34.54 16.54
N PHE A 179 -13.80 35.21 17.13
CA PHE A 179 -12.89 34.58 18.06
C PHE A 179 -13.64 34.27 19.35
N THR A 180 -13.78 32.99 19.70
CA THR A 180 -14.29 32.55 21.00
C THR A 180 -13.06 32.10 21.82
N PRO A 181 -12.66 32.86 22.88
CA PRO A 181 -11.55 32.44 23.70
C PRO A 181 -11.93 31.12 24.44
N ALA A 182 -11.01 30.17 24.47
CA ALA A 182 -11.16 28.98 25.29
C ALA A 182 -11.17 29.40 26.78
N VAL A 183 -12.19 28.96 27.54
CA VAL A 183 -12.33 29.14 28.99
C VAL A 183 -11.43 28.14 29.72
#